data_a52b7e280c3c75fd27ff87b53e239fc2
#
_entry.id   a52b7e280c3c75fd27ff87b53e239fc2
#
_cell.length_a   1.000
_cell.length_b   1.000
_cell.length_c   1.000
_cell.angle_alpha   90.00
_cell.angle_beta   90.00
_cell.angle_gamma   90.00
#
_symmetry.space_group_name_H-M   'P 1'
#
loop_
_entity.id
_entity.type
_entity.pdbx_description
1 polymer ?
#
loop_
_entity_poly.entity_id
_entity_poly.type
_entity_poly.pdbx_seq_one_letter_code
_entity_poly.pdbx_strand_id
1 'polypeptide(L)'
;MLGEAALTAGDLVVEVGCGTGRLTLPLAAVTPARVLGVDSETKMLEVARGKDAAGRVEWVRGSAYRLPVGDGEAALVVMVMVVHLLRQRVRAFAETRRVLQPGGRLSLWTFTPRHVEDFYLNAYFPSIAVIDRPRFPPVHTLTAELGRAGFEEVGVELQDEPRRIDIAEVVDRVRGRYISTLSLLPPLEYRLGLQRLEEMLAQDRSIMLTQRSEWAIITARP
;
A
#
# COMPACT_ATOMS: atom_id res chain seq x y z
N MET A 1 12.71 2.81 4.84
CA MET A 1 12.54 1.96 3.65
C MET A 1 13.87 1.55 3.00
N LEU A 2 14.76 2.47 2.71
CA LEU A 2 16.08 2.17 2.09
C LEU A 2 17.21 1.89 3.10
N GLY A 3 16.96 1.93 4.38
CA GLY A 3 17.86 2.25 5.50
C GLY A 3 18.89 1.21 5.96
N GLU A 4 19.19 0.08 5.30
CA GLU A 4 20.19 -0.86 5.81
C GLU A 4 21.11 -1.52 4.78
N ALA A 5 20.90 -1.37 3.50
CA ALA A 5 21.87 -1.75 2.48
C ALA A 5 21.97 -0.62 1.46
N ALA A 6 23.17 -0.10 1.25
CA ALA A 6 23.42 0.86 0.20
C ALA A 6 23.14 0.20 -1.15
N LEU A 7 22.01 0.50 -1.76
CA LEU A 7 21.67 0.06 -3.11
C LEU A 7 22.64 0.72 -4.10
N THR A 8 23.07 -0.05 -5.09
CA THR A 8 24.01 0.38 -6.15
C THR A 8 23.29 0.49 -7.49
N ALA A 9 23.93 1.07 -8.49
CA ALA A 9 23.39 1.14 -9.87
C ALA A 9 23.20 -0.23 -10.52
N GLY A 10 23.85 -1.28 -10.03
CA GLY A 10 23.69 -2.67 -10.51
C GLY A 10 22.49 -3.39 -9.89
N ASP A 11 21.90 -2.86 -8.85
CA ASP A 11 20.78 -3.48 -8.15
C ASP A 11 19.44 -3.25 -8.83
N LEU A 12 18.49 -4.15 -8.58
CA LEU A 12 17.12 -4.04 -9.01
C LEU A 12 16.19 -3.88 -7.77
N VAL A 13 15.36 -2.84 -7.82
CA VAL A 13 14.27 -2.61 -6.87
C VAL A 13 12.94 -2.85 -7.58
N VAL A 14 12.10 -3.69 -7.02
CA VAL A 14 10.78 -4.03 -7.58
C VAL A 14 9.69 -3.53 -6.65
N GLU A 15 8.81 -2.65 -7.13
CA GLU A 15 7.56 -2.34 -6.41
C GLU A 15 6.41 -3.17 -6.99
N VAL A 16 5.81 -4.01 -6.15
CA VAL A 16 4.65 -4.85 -6.50
C VAL A 16 3.37 -4.12 -6.12
N GLY A 17 2.46 -3.95 -7.09
CA GLY A 17 1.26 -3.14 -6.92
C GLY A 17 1.58 -1.65 -6.93
N CYS A 18 2.41 -1.20 -7.86
CA CYS A 18 2.90 0.18 -7.95
C CYS A 18 1.79 1.21 -8.24
N GLY A 19 0.63 0.77 -8.71
CA GLY A 19 -0.52 1.62 -9.01
C GLY A 19 -0.15 2.75 -9.98
N THR A 20 -0.46 3.99 -9.59
CA THR A 20 -0.15 5.20 -10.37
C THR A 20 1.25 5.76 -10.14
N GLY A 21 2.16 4.99 -9.57
CA GLY A 21 3.56 5.37 -9.36
C GLY A 21 3.81 6.33 -8.20
N ARG A 22 2.85 6.46 -7.26
CA ARG A 22 2.94 7.45 -6.16
C ARG A 22 4.16 7.25 -5.28
N LEU A 23 4.57 6.00 -5.05
CA LEU A 23 5.78 5.68 -4.30
C LEU A 23 6.95 5.39 -5.23
N THR A 24 6.71 4.71 -6.35
CA THR A 24 7.76 4.30 -7.30
C THR A 24 8.58 5.49 -7.80
N LEU A 25 7.93 6.59 -8.15
CA LEU A 25 8.62 7.79 -8.68
C LEU A 25 9.55 8.44 -7.65
N PRO A 26 9.11 8.76 -6.40
CA PRO A 26 10.03 9.21 -5.35
C PRO A 26 11.15 8.22 -5.05
N LEU A 27 10.86 6.92 -5.05
CA LEU A 27 11.86 5.87 -4.82
C LEU A 27 12.93 5.91 -5.91
N ALA A 28 12.53 5.98 -7.18
CA ALA A 28 13.45 6.09 -8.31
C ALA A 28 14.26 7.40 -8.33
N ALA A 29 13.75 8.44 -7.68
CA ALA A 29 14.47 9.72 -7.59
C ALA A 29 15.62 9.69 -6.58
N VAL A 30 15.55 8.83 -5.56
CA VAL A 30 16.51 8.81 -4.43
C VAL A 30 17.42 7.57 -4.41
N THR A 31 17.18 6.58 -5.28
CA THR A 31 18.04 5.39 -5.39
C THR A 31 18.86 5.42 -6.69
N PRO A 32 20.12 4.95 -6.67
CA PRO A 32 20.89 4.72 -7.88
C PRO A 32 20.48 3.42 -8.61
N ALA A 33 19.73 2.52 -7.96
CA ALA A 33 19.31 1.25 -8.49
C ALA A 33 18.29 1.39 -9.62
N ARG A 34 18.19 0.38 -10.47
CA ARG A 34 17.09 0.26 -11.44
C ARG A 34 15.78 0.03 -10.69
N VAL A 35 14.71 0.68 -11.10
CA VAL A 35 13.39 0.55 -10.47
C VAL A 35 12.37 -0.01 -11.44
N LEU A 36 11.74 -1.11 -11.06
CA LEU A 36 10.67 -1.78 -11.79
C LEU A 36 9.36 -1.61 -11.02
N GLY A 37 8.38 -0.95 -11.62
CA GLY A 37 7.01 -0.86 -11.11
C GLY A 37 6.11 -1.91 -11.76
N VAL A 38 5.60 -2.84 -10.96
CA VAL A 38 4.71 -3.93 -11.43
C VAL A 38 3.30 -3.71 -10.91
N ASP A 39 2.30 -3.71 -11.82
CA ASP A 39 0.89 -3.69 -11.46
C ASP A 39 0.07 -4.58 -12.40
N SER A 40 -1.06 -5.11 -11.94
CA SER A 40 -1.97 -5.91 -12.75
C SER A 40 -2.87 -5.05 -13.63
N GLU A 41 -3.10 -3.80 -13.25
CA GLU A 41 -4.05 -2.88 -13.88
C GLU A 41 -3.37 -1.97 -14.91
N THR A 42 -3.66 -2.18 -16.18
CA THR A 42 -3.08 -1.40 -17.30
C THR A 42 -3.32 0.09 -17.15
N LYS A 43 -4.55 0.49 -16.74
CA LYS A 43 -4.90 1.91 -16.53
C LYS A 43 -4.05 2.60 -15.47
N MET A 44 -3.67 1.89 -14.41
CA MET A 44 -2.77 2.41 -13.38
C MET A 44 -1.39 2.69 -13.95
N LEU A 45 -0.85 1.75 -14.74
CA LEU A 45 0.45 1.89 -15.39
C LEU A 45 0.47 3.01 -16.46
N GLU A 46 -0.64 3.22 -17.17
CA GLU A 46 -0.76 4.35 -18.11
C GLU A 46 -0.63 5.70 -17.38
N VAL A 47 -1.32 5.85 -16.24
CA VAL A 47 -1.21 7.04 -15.41
C VAL A 47 0.20 7.19 -14.83
N ALA A 48 0.84 6.09 -14.39
CA ALA A 48 2.19 6.09 -13.85
C ALA A 48 3.21 6.55 -14.91
N ARG A 49 3.15 5.99 -16.13
CA ARG A 49 4.00 6.39 -17.26
C ARG A 49 3.82 7.86 -17.61
N GLY A 50 2.59 8.36 -17.61
CA GLY A 50 2.31 9.78 -17.89
C GLY A 50 2.92 10.75 -16.88
N LYS A 51 3.21 10.28 -15.65
CA LYS A 51 3.88 11.08 -14.61
C LYS A 51 5.40 10.96 -14.64
N ASP A 52 5.95 9.92 -15.25
CA ASP A 52 7.38 9.62 -15.31
C ASP A 52 8.06 10.37 -16.48
N ALA A 53 8.05 11.68 -16.43
CA ALA A 53 8.66 12.51 -17.48
C ALA A 53 10.17 12.26 -17.66
N ALA A 54 10.86 11.74 -16.65
CA ALA A 54 12.29 11.45 -16.68
C ALA A 54 12.60 10.02 -17.17
N GLY A 55 11.60 9.15 -17.36
CA GLY A 55 11.78 7.77 -17.81
C GLY A 55 12.66 6.91 -16.89
N ARG A 56 12.57 7.15 -15.57
CA ARG A 56 13.43 6.50 -14.57
C ARG A 56 12.95 5.13 -14.12
N VAL A 57 11.71 4.78 -14.44
CA VAL A 57 11.06 3.56 -13.97
C VAL A 57 10.67 2.69 -15.17
N GLU A 58 10.97 1.42 -15.07
CA GLU A 58 10.43 0.41 -15.95
C GLU A 58 9.04 0.01 -15.46
N TRP A 59 8.00 0.29 -16.25
CA TRP A 59 6.61 0.00 -15.89
C TRP A 59 6.11 -1.25 -16.62
N VAL A 60 5.83 -2.32 -15.86
CA VAL A 60 5.47 -3.61 -16.43
C VAL A 60 4.15 -4.12 -15.86
N ARG A 61 3.28 -4.58 -16.77
CA ARG A 61 2.08 -5.29 -16.34
C ARG A 61 2.45 -6.68 -15.85
N GLY A 62 2.09 -6.99 -14.60
CA GLY A 62 2.40 -8.28 -13.99
C GLY A 62 1.49 -8.59 -12.81
N SER A 63 1.60 -9.81 -12.31
CA SER A 63 0.86 -10.28 -11.13
C SER A 63 1.83 -10.52 -9.97
N ALA A 64 1.41 -10.19 -8.75
CA ALA A 64 2.14 -10.55 -7.54
C ALA A 64 2.40 -12.07 -7.39
N TYR A 65 1.65 -12.89 -8.13
CA TYR A 65 1.79 -14.35 -8.14
C TYR A 65 2.74 -14.88 -9.23
N ARG A 66 3.20 -14.00 -10.12
CA ARG A 66 4.17 -14.28 -11.21
C ARG A 66 4.77 -12.96 -11.66
N LEU A 67 5.86 -12.58 -11.01
CA LEU A 67 6.57 -11.35 -11.31
C LEU A 67 7.40 -11.47 -12.59
N PRO A 68 7.49 -10.42 -13.42
CA PRO A 68 8.29 -10.40 -14.63
C PRO A 68 9.79 -10.19 -14.32
N VAL A 69 10.33 -10.96 -13.39
CA VAL A 69 11.69 -10.87 -12.84
C VAL A 69 12.23 -12.28 -12.70
N GLY A 70 13.49 -12.51 -13.05
CA GLY A 70 14.18 -13.78 -12.90
C GLY A 70 14.43 -14.16 -11.44
N ASP A 71 14.87 -15.41 -11.21
CA ASP A 71 15.20 -15.89 -9.88
C ASP A 71 16.44 -15.16 -9.35
N GLY A 72 16.34 -14.62 -8.11
CA GLY A 72 17.47 -14.02 -7.45
C GLY A 72 17.97 -12.70 -8.06
N GLU A 73 17.16 -11.94 -8.78
CA GLU A 73 17.59 -10.70 -9.45
C GLU A 73 17.33 -9.44 -8.63
N ALA A 74 16.36 -9.44 -7.70
CA ALA A 74 15.96 -8.25 -6.98
C ALA A 74 16.72 -8.09 -5.66
N ALA A 75 17.34 -6.94 -5.43
CA ALA A 75 17.94 -6.58 -4.15
C ALA A 75 16.88 -6.14 -3.11
N LEU A 76 15.80 -5.55 -3.61
CA LEU A 76 14.69 -5.08 -2.77
C LEU A 76 13.36 -5.30 -3.49
N VAL A 77 12.42 -5.91 -2.81
CA VAL A 77 11.01 -5.90 -3.23
C VAL A 77 10.22 -5.05 -2.24
N VAL A 78 9.40 -4.17 -2.76
CA VAL A 78 8.54 -3.27 -1.97
C VAL A 78 7.08 -3.59 -2.25
N MET A 79 6.28 -3.72 -1.20
CA MET A 79 4.82 -3.86 -1.25
C MET A 79 4.18 -2.83 -0.33
N VAL A 80 3.57 -1.78 -0.87
CA VAL A 80 2.88 -0.77 -0.06
C VAL A 80 1.39 -0.78 -0.36
N MET A 81 0.59 -1.04 0.65
CA MET A 81 -0.88 -1.13 0.53
C MET A 81 -1.35 -2.13 -0.53
N VAL A 82 -0.74 -3.31 -0.60
CA VAL A 82 -1.04 -4.37 -1.57
C VAL A 82 -1.60 -5.63 -0.91
N VAL A 83 -1.12 -6.01 0.27
CA VAL A 83 -1.46 -7.30 0.91
C VAL A 83 -2.97 -7.50 1.13
N HIS A 84 -3.71 -6.41 1.33
CA HIS A 84 -5.16 -6.43 1.49
C HIS A 84 -5.92 -6.75 0.19
N LEU A 85 -5.24 -6.72 -0.95
CA LEU A 85 -5.78 -7.08 -2.27
C LEU A 85 -5.42 -8.53 -2.67
N LEU A 86 -4.48 -9.16 -1.95
CA LEU A 86 -3.97 -10.48 -2.27
C LEU A 86 -4.84 -11.59 -1.66
N ARG A 87 -5.45 -12.43 -2.49
CA ARG A 87 -6.25 -13.58 -2.04
C ARG A 87 -5.38 -14.77 -1.58
N GLN A 88 -4.18 -14.93 -2.13
CA GLN A 88 -3.24 -16.03 -1.86
C GLN A 88 -1.88 -15.45 -1.43
N ARG A 89 -1.85 -14.79 -0.25
CA ARG A 89 -0.66 -14.07 0.21
C ARG A 89 0.60 -14.93 0.29
N VAL A 90 0.50 -16.15 0.81
CA VAL A 90 1.65 -17.09 0.89
C VAL A 90 2.25 -17.33 -0.49
N ARG A 91 1.42 -17.51 -1.54
CA ARG A 91 1.91 -17.67 -2.91
C ARG A 91 2.60 -16.41 -3.44
N ALA A 92 2.05 -15.23 -3.16
CA ALA A 92 2.69 -13.97 -3.55
C ALA A 92 4.02 -13.74 -2.81
N PHE A 93 4.09 -14.12 -1.53
CA PHE A 93 5.32 -14.05 -0.76
C PHE A 93 6.36 -15.06 -1.25
N ALA A 94 5.98 -16.28 -1.60
CA ALA A 94 6.88 -17.25 -2.21
C ALA A 94 7.44 -16.76 -3.56
N GLU A 95 6.62 -16.10 -4.36
CA GLU A 95 7.05 -15.46 -5.60
C GLU A 95 8.01 -14.29 -5.35
N THR A 96 7.72 -13.49 -4.32
CA THR A 96 8.63 -12.41 -3.87
C THR A 96 9.97 -12.99 -3.44
N ARG A 97 9.97 -14.09 -2.67
CA ARG A 97 11.19 -14.78 -2.25
C ARG A 97 11.98 -15.30 -3.44
N ARG A 98 11.31 -15.86 -4.44
CA ARG A 98 11.97 -16.37 -5.67
C ARG A 98 12.79 -15.30 -6.37
N VAL A 99 12.26 -14.10 -6.52
CA VAL A 99 12.93 -13.01 -7.23
C VAL A 99 14.01 -12.31 -6.43
N LEU A 100 14.00 -12.44 -5.09
CA LEU A 100 15.01 -11.82 -4.24
C LEU A 100 16.36 -12.52 -4.37
N GLN A 101 17.42 -11.73 -4.58
CA GLN A 101 18.81 -12.22 -4.57
C GLN A 101 19.25 -12.63 -3.16
N PRO A 102 20.30 -13.44 -3.02
CA PRO A 102 20.92 -13.68 -1.71
C PRO A 102 21.25 -12.37 -1.01
N GLY A 103 20.78 -12.20 0.24
CA GLY A 103 20.91 -10.95 0.99
C GLY A 103 19.93 -9.83 0.61
N GLY A 104 19.08 -10.06 -0.40
CA GLY A 104 17.98 -9.18 -0.74
C GLY A 104 16.88 -9.17 0.34
N ARG A 105 15.94 -8.24 0.27
CA ARG A 105 14.88 -8.11 1.27
C ARG A 105 13.53 -7.70 0.69
N LEU A 106 12.47 -8.10 1.38
CA LEU A 106 11.13 -7.54 1.25
C LEU A 106 10.95 -6.40 2.23
N SER A 107 10.32 -5.30 1.79
CA SER A 107 9.74 -4.25 2.64
C SER A 107 8.24 -4.15 2.36
N LEU A 108 7.42 -4.52 3.33
CA LEU A 108 5.98 -4.58 3.23
C LEU A 108 5.36 -3.56 4.18
N TRP A 109 4.48 -2.69 3.65
CA TRP A 109 3.79 -1.66 4.41
C TRP A 109 2.29 -1.85 4.30
N THR A 110 1.63 -1.91 5.44
CA THR A 110 0.17 -2.09 5.48
C THR A 110 -0.44 -1.44 6.72
N PHE A 111 -1.72 -1.16 6.67
CA PHE A 111 -2.46 -0.81 7.88
C PHE A 111 -2.68 -2.03 8.76
N THR A 112 -2.80 -1.80 10.07
CA THR A 112 -3.17 -2.82 11.05
C THR A 112 -4.68 -2.90 11.21
N PRO A 113 -5.22 -3.97 11.83
CA PRO A 113 -6.64 -4.03 12.23
C PRO A 113 -7.07 -2.84 13.09
N ARG A 114 -6.19 -2.34 13.98
CA ARG A 114 -6.48 -1.17 14.81
C ARG A 114 -6.73 0.08 13.97
N HIS A 115 -5.95 0.30 12.89
CA HIS A 115 -6.25 1.39 11.95
C HIS A 115 -7.66 1.27 11.38
N VAL A 116 -8.08 0.05 11.00
CA VAL A 116 -9.43 -0.19 10.43
C VAL A 116 -10.52 0.13 11.47
N GLU A 117 -10.30 -0.22 12.73
CA GLU A 117 -11.25 0.03 13.81
C GLU A 117 -11.33 1.52 14.17
N ASP A 118 -10.19 2.20 14.23
CA ASP A 118 -10.08 3.62 14.62
C ASP A 118 -10.25 4.59 13.43
N PHE A 119 -10.60 4.07 12.24
CA PHE A 119 -10.67 4.90 11.04
C PHE A 119 -11.80 5.93 11.15
N TYR A 120 -11.46 7.21 11.02
CA TYR A 120 -12.37 8.33 11.27
C TYR A 120 -13.64 8.32 10.39
N LEU A 121 -13.59 7.72 9.20
CA LEU A 121 -14.76 7.61 8.33
C LEU A 121 -15.77 6.56 8.81
N ASN A 122 -15.44 5.68 9.75
CA ASN A 122 -16.38 4.69 10.30
C ASN A 122 -17.59 5.36 10.96
N ALA A 123 -17.43 6.60 11.49
CA ALA A 123 -18.53 7.38 12.06
C ALA A 123 -19.59 7.79 11.01
N TYR A 124 -19.21 7.86 9.76
CA TYR A 124 -20.07 8.27 8.64
C TYR A 124 -20.45 7.10 7.73
N PHE A 125 -19.60 6.07 7.68
CA PHE A 125 -19.73 4.89 6.83
C PHE A 125 -19.40 3.62 7.62
N PRO A 126 -20.31 3.11 8.46
CA PRO A 126 -20.06 1.95 9.33
C PRO A 126 -19.64 0.68 8.59
N SER A 127 -20.08 0.51 7.34
CA SER A 127 -19.70 -0.64 6.52
C SER A 127 -18.22 -0.67 6.13
N ILE A 128 -17.48 0.44 6.25
CA ILE A 128 -16.03 0.46 5.97
C ILE A 128 -15.31 -0.55 6.86
N ALA A 129 -15.53 -0.49 8.17
CA ALA A 129 -14.87 -1.41 9.11
C ALA A 129 -15.25 -2.87 8.85
N VAL A 130 -16.51 -3.13 8.47
CA VAL A 130 -16.99 -4.48 8.15
C VAL A 130 -16.30 -5.04 6.90
N ILE A 131 -16.17 -4.20 5.86
CA ILE A 131 -15.54 -4.57 4.58
C ILE A 131 -14.04 -4.75 4.74
N ASP A 132 -13.37 -3.87 5.49
CA ASP A 132 -11.91 -3.83 5.56
C ASP A 132 -11.32 -4.78 6.62
N ARG A 133 -12.04 -5.09 7.70
CA ARG A 133 -11.54 -6.00 8.74
C ARG A 133 -10.98 -7.34 8.20
N PRO A 134 -11.65 -8.07 7.28
CA PRO A 134 -11.08 -9.29 6.72
C PRO A 134 -9.94 -9.06 5.72
N ARG A 135 -9.80 -7.83 5.19
CA ARG A 135 -8.78 -7.47 4.19
C ARG A 135 -7.44 -7.10 4.83
N PHE A 136 -7.45 -6.56 6.04
CA PHE A 136 -6.25 -6.16 6.79
C PHE A 136 -5.99 -7.14 7.93
N PRO A 137 -5.23 -8.22 7.68
CA PRO A 137 -4.97 -9.24 8.68
C PRO A 137 -4.05 -8.72 9.79
N PRO A 138 -4.12 -9.30 11.00
CA PRO A 138 -3.18 -9.02 12.08
C PRO A 138 -1.73 -9.25 11.65
N VAL A 139 -0.80 -8.47 12.20
CA VAL A 139 0.63 -8.54 11.87
C VAL A 139 1.19 -9.95 12.08
N HIS A 140 0.83 -10.62 13.18
CA HIS A 140 1.26 -11.99 13.44
C HIS A 140 0.81 -13.00 12.37
N THR A 141 -0.32 -12.75 11.70
CA THR A 141 -0.77 -13.55 10.56
C THR A 141 0.16 -13.35 9.37
N LEU A 142 0.52 -12.10 9.07
CA LEU A 142 1.43 -11.77 7.97
C LEU A 142 2.82 -12.34 8.20
N THR A 143 3.36 -12.23 9.43
CA THR A 143 4.67 -12.80 9.75
C THR A 143 4.68 -14.32 9.65
N ALA A 144 3.61 -15.00 10.12
CA ALA A 144 3.46 -16.45 9.96
C ALA A 144 3.31 -16.85 8.47
N GLU A 145 2.62 -16.06 7.65
CA GLU A 145 2.50 -16.29 6.20
C GLU A 145 3.82 -16.12 5.48
N LEU A 146 4.66 -15.12 5.88
CA LEU A 146 6.03 -14.94 5.38
C LEU A 146 6.92 -16.14 5.75
N GLY A 147 6.87 -16.63 6.99
CA GLY A 147 7.60 -17.83 7.40
C GLY A 147 7.20 -19.06 6.58
N ARG A 148 5.89 -19.24 6.31
CA ARG A 148 5.41 -20.33 5.43
C ARG A 148 5.88 -20.17 3.97
N ALA A 149 6.16 -18.95 3.52
CA ALA A 149 6.72 -18.68 2.22
C ALA A 149 8.26 -18.83 2.17
N GLY A 150 8.89 -19.16 3.30
CA GLY A 150 10.32 -19.43 3.43
C GLY A 150 11.17 -18.21 3.79
N PHE A 151 10.58 -17.12 4.30
CA PHE A 151 11.35 -16.02 4.90
C PHE A 151 11.74 -16.39 6.32
N GLU A 152 12.99 -16.10 6.69
CA GLU A 152 13.56 -16.51 8.00
C GLU A 152 13.70 -15.31 8.95
N GLU A 153 14.24 -14.18 8.48
CA GLU A 153 14.41 -12.98 9.28
C GLU A 153 13.25 -12.02 9.04
N VAL A 154 12.29 -12.01 9.97
CA VAL A 154 11.13 -11.12 9.88
C VAL A 154 11.15 -10.10 11.00
N GLY A 155 11.40 -8.84 10.65
CA GLY A 155 11.31 -7.68 11.55
C GLY A 155 9.97 -6.96 11.39
N VAL A 156 9.47 -6.38 12.48
CA VAL A 156 8.22 -5.61 12.49
C VAL A 156 8.44 -4.30 13.22
N GLU A 157 8.05 -3.20 12.60
CA GLU A 157 7.96 -1.89 13.20
C GLU A 157 6.51 -1.39 13.10
N LEU A 158 5.96 -0.91 14.22
CA LEU A 158 4.64 -0.27 14.25
C LEU A 158 4.83 1.24 14.36
N GLN A 159 4.11 1.97 13.52
CA GLN A 159 4.06 3.43 13.55
C GLN A 159 2.62 3.88 13.76
N ASP A 160 2.38 4.78 14.72
CA ASP A 160 1.08 5.40 14.96
C ASP A 160 1.23 6.91 14.80
N GLU A 161 0.69 7.45 13.72
CA GLU A 161 0.75 8.88 13.41
C GLU A 161 -0.65 9.50 13.46
N PRO A 162 -0.95 10.29 14.52
CA PRO A 162 -2.15 11.10 14.52
C PRO A 162 -2.03 12.24 13.51
N ARG A 163 -3.01 12.36 12.63
CA ARG A 163 -3.10 13.45 11.66
C ARG A 163 -4.43 14.18 11.82
N ARG A 164 -4.39 15.51 11.84
CA ARG A 164 -5.59 16.32 11.69
C ARG A 164 -5.86 16.59 10.22
N ILE A 165 -7.11 16.42 9.81
CA ILE A 165 -7.54 16.58 8.41
C ILE A 165 -8.67 17.59 8.39
N ASP A 166 -8.54 18.60 7.57
CA ASP A 166 -9.56 19.60 7.31
C ASP A 166 -10.83 18.97 6.74
N ILE A 167 -12.00 19.41 7.20
CA ILE A 167 -13.29 18.87 6.75
C ILE A 167 -13.51 19.03 5.25
N ALA A 168 -13.01 20.11 4.61
CA ALA A 168 -13.12 20.31 3.18
C ALA A 168 -12.26 19.25 2.44
N GLU A 169 -11.04 18.99 2.92
CA GLU A 169 -10.19 17.92 2.38
C GLU A 169 -10.88 16.56 2.51
N VAL A 170 -11.55 16.29 3.63
CA VAL A 170 -12.29 15.03 3.83
C VAL A 170 -13.42 14.89 2.82
N VAL A 171 -14.24 15.92 2.64
CA VAL A 171 -15.34 15.92 1.68
C VAL A 171 -14.84 15.66 0.26
N ASP A 172 -13.79 16.36 -0.18
CA ASP A 172 -13.21 16.20 -1.51
C ASP A 172 -12.64 14.80 -1.73
N ARG A 173 -11.95 14.25 -0.73
CA ARG A 173 -11.45 12.88 -0.75
C ARG A 173 -12.57 11.85 -0.87
N VAL A 174 -13.64 12.01 -0.10
CA VAL A 174 -14.79 11.10 -0.14
C VAL A 174 -15.49 11.17 -1.49
N ARG A 175 -15.72 12.38 -2.02
CA ARG A 175 -16.27 12.58 -3.39
C ARG A 175 -15.40 11.90 -4.44
N GLY A 176 -14.09 12.04 -4.34
CA GLY A 176 -13.12 11.38 -5.22
C GLY A 176 -12.92 9.88 -4.97
N ARG A 177 -13.64 9.29 -4.01
CA ARG A 177 -13.51 7.85 -3.63
C ARG A 177 -12.07 7.42 -3.45
N TYR A 178 -11.30 8.20 -2.69
CA TYR A 178 -9.83 8.06 -2.56
C TYR A 178 -9.35 6.71 -2.00
N ILE A 179 -10.25 5.94 -1.36
CA ILE A 179 -10.02 4.55 -0.97
C ILE A 179 -11.01 3.64 -1.70
N SER A 180 -10.54 2.45 -2.08
CA SER A 180 -11.33 1.48 -2.86
C SER A 180 -12.60 1.05 -2.13
N THR A 181 -12.59 1.05 -0.80
CA THR A 181 -13.72 0.64 0.05
C THR A 181 -14.94 1.53 -0.13
N LEU A 182 -14.77 2.83 -0.39
CA LEU A 182 -15.88 3.75 -0.68
C LEU A 182 -16.69 3.34 -1.92
N SER A 183 -16.07 2.60 -2.85
CA SER A 183 -16.76 2.07 -4.03
C SER A 183 -17.51 0.76 -3.77
N LEU A 184 -17.27 0.15 -2.61
CA LEU A 184 -17.91 -1.10 -2.18
C LEU A 184 -19.09 -0.87 -1.22
N LEU A 185 -19.28 0.38 -0.76
CA LEU A 185 -20.35 0.73 0.18
C LEU A 185 -21.73 0.60 -0.47
N PRO A 186 -22.76 0.25 0.31
CA PRO A 186 -24.15 0.39 -0.13
C PRO A 186 -24.41 1.82 -0.62
N PRO A 187 -25.06 2.01 -1.79
CA PRO A 187 -25.26 3.35 -2.37
C PRO A 187 -25.99 4.34 -1.46
N LEU A 188 -26.93 3.86 -0.65
CA LEU A 188 -27.65 4.70 0.31
C LEU A 188 -26.71 5.18 1.45
N GLU A 189 -25.92 4.27 2.01
CA GLU A 189 -24.94 4.61 3.06
C GLU A 189 -23.94 5.64 2.57
N TYR A 190 -23.39 5.44 1.35
CA TYR A 190 -22.46 6.40 0.76
C TYR A 190 -23.08 7.80 0.62
N ARG A 191 -24.33 7.89 0.12
CA ARG A 191 -25.01 9.19 -0.02
C ARG A 191 -25.25 9.87 1.32
N LEU A 192 -25.77 9.12 2.30
CA LEU A 192 -26.08 9.69 3.62
C LEU A 192 -24.81 10.12 4.38
N GLY A 193 -23.74 9.31 4.32
CA GLY A 193 -22.46 9.66 4.93
C GLY A 193 -21.81 10.88 4.30
N LEU A 194 -21.82 10.98 2.96
CA LEU A 194 -21.31 12.16 2.26
C LEU A 194 -22.15 13.40 2.60
N GLN A 195 -23.48 13.29 2.59
CA GLN A 195 -24.36 14.40 2.95
C GLN A 195 -24.03 14.94 4.36
N ARG A 196 -23.86 14.07 5.35
CA ARG A 196 -23.50 14.50 6.73
C ARG A 196 -22.18 15.25 6.77
N LEU A 197 -21.16 14.81 6.00
CA LEU A 197 -19.87 15.50 5.90
C LEU A 197 -20.03 16.88 5.22
N GLU A 198 -20.85 16.99 4.20
CA GLU A 198 -21.15 18.25 3.49
C GLU A 198 -21.92 19.23 4.38
N GLU A 199 -22.88 18.75 5.18
CA GLU A 199 -23.60 19.55 6.16
C GLU A 199 -22.65 20.11 7.24
N MET A 200 -21.72 19.29 7.74
CA MET A 200 -20.68 19.76 8.67
C MET A 200 -19.79 20.84 8.04
N LEU A 201 -19.35 20.64 6.82
CA LEU A 201 -18.55 21.63 6.07
C LEU A 201 -19.32 22.93 5.85
N ALA A 202 -20.64 22.87 5.60
CA ALA A 202 -21.48 24.04 5.42
C ALA A 202 -21.72 24.81 6.73
N GLN A 203 -21.79 24.11 7.85
CA GLN A 203 -21.96 24.69 9.18
C GLN A 203 -20.69 25.39 9.70
N ASP A 204 -19.55 24.70 9.61
CA ASP A 204 -18.27 25.23 10.07
C ASP A 204 -17.10 24.66 9.26
N ARG A 205 -16.45 25.52 8.48
CA ARG A 205 -15.30 25.17 7.66
C ARG A 205 -14.01 24.95 8.45
N SER A 206 -13.97 25.33 9.73
CA SER A 206 -12.77 25.17 10.58
C SER A 206 -12.69 23.80 11.26
N ILE A 207 -13.68 22.93 11.04
CA ILE A 207 -13.72 21.59 11.64
C ILE A 207 -12.52 20.78 11.16
N MET A 208 -11.79 20.21 12.13
CA MET A 208 -10.69 19.30 11.91
C MET A 208 -11.03 17.91 12.44
N LEU A 209 -11.02 16.91 11.60
CA LEU A 209 -11.15 15.52 12.00
C LEU A 209 -9.79 14.95 12.38
N THR A 210 -9.74 14.08 13.39
CA THR A 210 -8.51 13.39 13.76
C THR A 210 -8.52 11.99 13.18
N GLN A 211 -7.53 11.68 12.37
CA GLN A 211 -7.22 10.34 11.91
C GLN A 211 -6.02 9.81 12.69
N ARG A 212 -6.17 8.65 13.28
CA ARG A 212 -5.04 7.83 13.72
C ARG A 212 -4.75 6.79 12.64
N SER A 213 -3.48 6.69 12.25
CA SER A 213 -3.05 5.73 11.24
C SER A 213 -1.98 4.85 11.85
N GLU A 214 -2.35 3.64 12.25
CA GLU A 214 -1.36 2.64 12.67
C GLU A 214 -0.92 1.82 11.46
N TRP A 215 0.37 1.90 11.18
CA TRP A 215 1.05 1.17 10.12
C TRP A 215 1.93 0.07 10.68
N ALA A 216 1.95 -1.06 9.98
CA ALA A 216 2.98 -2.06 10.15
C ALA A 216 3.95 -1.98 8.97
N ILE A 217 5.23 -1.82 9.29
CA ILE A 217 6.35 -1.97 8.37
C ILE A 217 6.97 -3.32 8.69
N ILE A 218 6.89 -4.24 7.75
CA ILE A 218 7.41 -5.60 7.90
C ILE A 218 8.57 -5.75 6.94
N THR A 219 9.75 -6.06 7.47
CA THR A 219 10.93 -6.40 6.68
C THR A 219 11.17 -7.89 6.78
N ALA A 220 11.54 -8.54 5.67
CA ALA A 220 11.84 -9.96 5.67
C ALA A 220 12.97 -10.30 4.71
N ARG A 221 13.81 -11.29 5.08
CA ARG A 221 14.88 -11.83 4.24
C ARG A 221 14.63 -13.30 3.94
N PRO A 222 15.03 -13.76 2.72
CA PRO A 222 14.94 -15.19 2.36
C PRO A 222 15.72 -16.10 3.25
#